data_350d65ef0743d6a51d3de6e30a40d2a2
#
_entry.id   350d65ef0743d6a51d3de6e30a40d2a2
#
_cell.length_a   1.000
_cell.length_b   1.000
_cell.length_c   1.000
_cell.angle_alpha   90.00
_cell.angle_beta   90.00
_cell.angle_gamma   90.00
#
_symmetry.space_group_name_H-M   'P 1'
#
loop_
_entity.id
_entity.type
_entity.pdbx_description
1 polymer ?
#
loop_
_entity_poly.entity_id
_entity_poly.type
_entity_poly.pdbx_seq_one_letter_code
_entity_poly.pdbx_strand_id
1 'polypeptide(L)'
;MSEWAAKRFWKETSVTDHPEGFGVALDGRAVKTPAKAPLVVPTRALAEAIAAEWEAQEGQIAPHTMPVTRSANAAIDKVAHQHDEVVEHVAEYGGTDLLCYRADNPAELVALQAEKWDPLLDWASETFGVQLAVTAGVLPVAQSEDALSRLRSEVAACDAFALAALHDLVGITGSLVLGLAVARGRLTALEAWDLSRLDEDWQISQWGEDEEAAEIASLKREALSDAGRIWELAQR
;
A
#
# COMPACT_ATOMS: atom_id res chain seq x y z
N MET A 1 12.51 14.86 24.55
CA MET A 1 13.71 14.00 24.36
C MET A 1 14.22 14.32 22.98
N SER A 2 15.46 14.83 22.85
CA SER A 2 16.02 15.14 21.53
C SER A 2 16.29 13.83 20.80
N GLU A 3 15.47 13.51 19.80
CA GLU A 3 15.78 12.45 18.86
C GLU A 3 17.12 12.77 18.18
N TRP A 4 18.06 11.86 18.34
CA TRP A 4 19.38 11.95 17.73
C TRP A 4 19.24 11.62 16.24
N ALA A 5 18.75 12.58 15.44
CA ALA A 5 18.66 12.42 14.00
C ALA A 5 20.06 12.53 13.40
N ALA A 6 20.44 11.55 12.61
CA ALA A 6 21.73 11.56 11.92
C ALA A 6 21.81 12.76 10.96
N LYS A 7 22.98 13.43 10.91
CA LYS A 7 23.19 14.56 10.00
C LYS A 7 23.59 14.04 8.62
N ARG A 8 23.17 14.77 7.56
CA ARG A 8 23.69 14.57 6.22
C ARG A 8 25.22 14.79 6.27
N PHE A 9 25.98 13.80 5.83
CA PHE A 9 27.47 13.83 5.81
C PHE A 9 28.02 13.67 4.39
N TRP A 10 27.18 13.30 3.42
CA TRP A 10 27.57 13.05 2.03
C TRP A 10 27.28 14.26 1.13
N LYS A 11 27.97 14.31 -0.01
CA LYS A 11 27.83 15.33 -1.05
C LYS A 11 27.13 14.78 -2.28
N GLU A 12 27.34 13.49 -2.60
CA GLU A 12 26.87 12.83 -3.80
C GLU A 12 26.11 11.56 -3.44
N THR A 13 24.99 11.34 -4.11
CA THR A 13 24.22 10.11 -4.05
C THR A 13 24.25 9.44 -5.42
N SER A 14 24.50 8.15 -5.47
CA SER A 14 24.59 7.39 -6.71
C SER A 14 23.89 6.04 -6.62
N VAL A 15 23.39 5.55 -7.75
CA VAL A 15 22.91 4.17 -7.90
C VAL A 15 24.08 3.30 -8.35
N THR A 16 24.18 2.12 -7.75
CA THR A 16 25.23 1.14 -8.04
C THR A 16 24.63 -0.18 -8.50
N ASP A 17 25.27 -0.84 -9.45
CA ASP A 17 24.87 -2.18 -9.86
C ASP A 17 25.30 -3.20 -8.78
N HIS A 18 24.44 -4.19 -8.52
CA HIS A 18 24.67 -5.27 -7.57
C HIS A 18 24.28 -6.61 -8.23
N PRO A 19 24.93 -7.75 -7.89
CA PRO A 19 24.56 -9.05 -8.49
C PRO A 19 23.09 -9.44 -8.32
N GLU A 20 22.43 -8.95 -7.27
CA GLU A 20 21.04 -9.23 -6.94
C GLU A 20 20.08 -8.06 -7.24
N GLY A 21 20.54 -7.02 -7.94
CA GLY A 21 19.73 -5.85 -8.27
C GLY A 21 20.52 -4.54 -8.29
N PHE A 22 20.03 -3.55 -7.56
CA PHE A 22 20.59 -2.19 -7.56
C PHE A 22 20.72 -1.67 -6.12
N GLY A 23 21.86 -1.06 -5.81
CA GLY A 23 22.10 -0.43 -4.54
C GLY A 23 22.15 1.08 -4.64
N VAL A 24 22.19 1.75 -3.48
CA VAL A 24 22.42 3.19 -3.36
C VAL A 24 23.69 3.43 -2.57
N ALA A 25 24.52 4.38 -3.01
CA ALA A 25 25.74 4.77 -2.32
C ALA A 25 25.77 6.28 -2.04
N LEU A 26 26.33 6.65 -0.89
CA LEU A 26 26.57 8.02 -0.44
C LEU A 26 28.10 8.25 -0.40
N ASP A 27 28.61 9.12 -1.26
CA ASP A 27 30.05 9.31 -1.48
C ASP A 27 30.78 7.97 -1.70
N GLY A 28 30.19 7.08 -2.51
CA GLY A 28 30.74 5.74 -2.81
C GLY A 28 30.57 4.69 -1.70
N ARG A 29 29.96 5.01 -0.57
CA ARG A 29 29.68 4.07 0.52
C ARG A 29 28.26 3.53 0.38
N ALA A 30 28.12 2.21 0.25
CA ALA A 30 26.81 1.56 0.12
C ALA A 30 25.93 1.84 1.36
N VAL A 31 24.69 2.23 1.09
CA VAL A 31 23.66 2.40 2.13
C VAL A 31 23.27 1.03 2.69
N LYS A 32 23.00 1.01 3.98
CA LYS A 32 22.50 -0.16 4.69
C LYS A 32 21.15 0.14 5.34
N THR A 33 20.33 -0.90 5.47
CA THR A 33 19.09 -0.83 6.23
C THR A 33 19.36 -0.61 7.73
N PRO A 34 18.34 -0.27 8.53
CA PRO A 34 18.43 -0.20 9.98
C PRO A 34 18.99 -1.49 10.62
N ALA A 35 18.64 -2.67 10.10
CA ALA A 35 19.18 -3.96 10.56
C ALA A 35 20.58 -4.26 10.04
N LYS A 36 21.24 -3.32 9.33
CA LYS A 36 22.60 -3.43 8.78
C LYS A 36 22.72 -4.35 7.56
N ALA A 37 21.63 -4.80 6.97
CA ALA A 37 21.64 -5.48 5.69
C ALA A 37 22.00 -4.51 4.55
N PRO A 38 22.57 -4.97 3.43
CA PRO A 38 22.73 -4.14 2.24
C PRO A 38 21.35 -3.63 1.73
N LEU A 39 21.25 -2.33 1.41
CA LEU A 39 20.06 -1.79 0.76
C LEU A 39 20.18 -2.08 -0.75
N VAL A 40 19.68 -3.25 -1.15
CA VAL A 40 19.64 -3.71 -2.53
C VAL A 40 18.19 -3.95 -2.93
N VAL A 41 17.78 -3.36 -4.04
CA VAL A 41 16.39 -3.39 -4.54
C VAL A 41 16.34 -4.00 -5.93
N PRO A 42 15.18 -4.60 -6.35
CA PRO A 42 15.11 -5.39 -7.56
C PRO A 42 15.25 -4.57 -8.84
N THR A 43 14.85 -3.31 -8.84
CA THR A 43 14.80 -2.48 -10.05
C THR A 43 15.67 -1.23 -9.93
N ARG A 44 16.19 -0.78 -11.05
CA ARG A 44 16.95 0.49 -11.13
C ARG A 44 16.05 1.68 -10.78
N ALA A 45 14.80 1.67 -11.23
CA ALA A 45 13.84 2.75 -10.96
C ALA A 45 13.59 2.93 -9.45
N LEU A 46 13.48 1.81 -8.71
CA LEU A 46 13.32 1.85 -7.25
C LEU A 46 14.59 2.40 -6.57
N ALA A 47 15.79 1.99 -7.02
CA ALA A 47 17.06 2.51 -6.51
C ALA A 47 17.23 4.01 -6.81
N GLU A 48 16.83 4.48 -7.99
CA GLU A 48 16.88 5.90 -8.37
C GLU A 48 15.92 6.74 -7.51
N ALA A 49 14.73 6.23 -7.22
CA ALA A 49 13.78 6.89 -6.32
C ALA A 49 14.33 7.00 -4.89
N ILE A 50 14.95 5.93 -4.37
CA ILE A 50 15.64 5.95 -3.07
C ILE A 50 16.80 6.96 -3.10
N ALA A 51 17.63 6.94 -4.13
CA ALA A 51 18.74 7.88 -4.26
C ALA A 51 18.25 9.34 -4.26
N ALA A 52 17.14 9.64 -4.94
CA ALA A 52 16.53 10.95 -4.95
C ALA A 52 16.05 11.39 -3.55
N GLU A 53 15.46 10.49 -2.76
CA GLU A 53 15.08 10.78 -1.37
C GLU A 53 16.30 11.10 -0.49
N TRP A 54 17.39 10.34 -0.64
CA TRP A 54 18.65 10.62 0.08
C TRP A 54 19.27 11.93 -0.37
N GLU A 55 19.25 12.23 -1.68
CA GLU A 55 19.79 13.52 -2.19
C GLU A 55 18.99 14.73 -1.70
N ALA A 56 17.67 14.59 -1.53
CA ALA A 56 16.80 15.65 -1.05
C ALA A 56 16.95 15.97 0.45
N GLN A 57 17.71 15.17 1.22
CA GLN A 57 17.88 15.44 2.64
C GLN A 57 18.77 16.67 2.88
N GLU A 58 18.33 17.57 3.76
CA GLU A 58 19.07 18.79 4.13
C GLU A 58 19.37 18.80 5.64
N GLY A 59 20.63 18.97 6.01
CA GLY A 59 21.06 19.09 7.40
C GLY A 59 20.89 17.80 8.20
N GLN A 60 19.69 17.53 8.69
CA GLN A 60 19.31 16.30 9.40
C GLN A 60 18.49 15.40 8.49
N ILE A 61 18.70 14.08 8.62
CA ILE A 61 17.91 13.08 7.90
C ILE A 61 16.49 13.08 8.50
N ALA A 62 15.47 13.22 7.64
CA ALA A 62 14.06 13.24 7.98
C ALA A 62 13.34 12.01 7.40
N PRO A 63 13.31 10.86 8.09
CA PRO A 63 12.77 9.60 7.54
C PRO A 63 11.31 9.68 7.07
N HIS A 64 10.53 10.60 7.62
CA HIS A 64 9.13 10.82 7.20
C HIS A 64 9.01 11.36 5.76
N THR A 65 10.06 11.98 5.23
CA THR A 65 10.14 12.43 3.83
C THR A 65 10.75 11.39 2.88
N MET A 66 10.94 10.16 3.34
CA MET A 66 11.62 9.09 2.60
C MET A 66 10.75 7.81 2.51
N PRO A 67 9.53 7.88 1.93
CA PRO A 67 8.61 6.75 1.93
C PRO A 67 9.15 5.54 1.15
N VAL A 68 9.82 5.75 0.03
CA VAL A 68 10.40 4.67 -0.79
C VAL A 68 11.53 3.95 -0.03
N THR A 69 12.42 4.70 0.60
CA THR A 69 13.50 4.16 1.44
C THR A 69 12.94 3.37 2.64
N ARG A 70 11.89 3.89 3.29
CA ARG A 70 11.23 3.21 4.42
C ARG A 70 10.59 1.89 4.00
N SER A 71 9.88 1.88 2.88
CA SER A 71 9.28 0.67 2.32
C SER A 71 10.33 -0.37 1.94
N ALA A 72 11.42 0.04 1.27
CA ALA A 72 12.54 -0.84 0.94
C ALA A 72 13.20 -1.44 2.20
N ASN A 73 13.41 -0.63 3.25
CA ASN A 73 13.92 -1.11 4.53
C ASN A 73 12.96 -2.13 5.17
N ALA A 74 11.64 -1.88 5.14
CA ALA A 74 10.65 -2.82 5.67
C ALA A 74 10.63 -4.13 4.86
N ALA A 75 10.72 -4.04 3.52
CA ALA A 75 10.80 -5.20 2.65
C ALA A 75 12.00 -6.09 2.99
N ILE A 76 13.19 -5.49 3.16
CA ILE A 76 14.43 -6.22 3.43
C ILE A 76 14.47 -6.73 4.88
N ASP A 77 14.21 -5.86 5.86
CA ASP A 77 14.46 -6.14 7.28
C ASP A 77 13.33 -6.95 7.95
N LYS A 78 12.12 -6.96 7.37
CA LYS A 78 10.95 -7.61 7.95
C LYS A 78 10.26 -8.56 6.97
N VAL A 79 9.71 -8.02 5.87
CA VAL A 79 8.85 -8.81 4.97
C VAL A 79 9.58 -10.02 4.39
N ALA A 80 10.84 -9.87 3.96
CA ALA A 80 11.63 -10.98 3.42
C ALA A 80 11.84 -12.12 4.42
N HIS A 81 11.80 -11.84 5.72
CA HIS A 81 11.98 -12.83 6.79
C HIS A 81 10.67 -13.41 7.34
N GLN A 82 9.56 -12.74 7.08
CA GLN A 82 8.21 -13.08 7.59
C GLN A 82 7.20 -13.10 6.44
N HIS A 83 7.63 -13.50 5.24
CA HIS A 83 6.83 -13.40 4.02
C HIS A 83 5.46 -14.07 4.17
N ASP A 84 5.41 -15.30 4.63
CA ASP A 84 4.17 -16.06 4.77
C ASP A 84 3.23 -15.42 5.82
N GLU A 85 3.77 -14.89 6.91
CA GLU A 85 2.98 -14.20 7.94
C GLU A 85 2.36 -12.91 7.39
N VAL A 86 3.12 -12.14 6.58
CA VAL A 86 2.61 -10.93 5.93
C VAL A 86 1.58 -11.28 4.86
N VAL A 87 1.80 -12.36 4.09
CA VAL A 87 0.81 -12.87 3.12
C VAL A 87 -0.51 -13.19 3.81
N GLU A 88 -0.49 -13.93 4.93
CA GLU A 88 -1.70 -14.25 5.69
C GLU A 88 -2.40 -12.98 6.17
N HIS A 89 -1.65 -12.06 6.77
CA HIS A 89 -2.19 -10.79 7.28
C HIS A 89 -2.88 -9.96 6.18
N VAL A 90 -2.28 -9.85 5.00
CA VAL A 90 -2.88 -9.12 3.86
C VAL A 90 -4.08 -9.87 3.31
N ALA A 91 -3.99 -11.21 3.20
CA ALA A 91 -5.06 -12.04 2.66
C ALA A 91 -6.31 -12.07 3.58
N GLU A 92 -6.15 -11.90 4.91
CA GLU A 92 -7.26 -11.81 5.87
C GLU A 92 -8.27 -10.72 5.52
N TYR A 93 -7.83 -9.63 4.87
CA TYR A 93 -8.75 -8.58 4.38
C TYR A 93 -9.77 -9.10 3.37
N GLY A 94 -9.48 -10.17 2.64
CA GLY A 94 -10.47 -10.80 1.74
C GLY A 94 -11.69 -11.35 2.48
N GLY A 95 -11.54 -11.72 3.76
CA GLY A 95 -12.64 -12.19 4.62
C GLY A 95 -13.55 -11.08 5.13
N THR A 96 -13.05 -9.85 5.18
CA THR A 96 -13.74 -8.66 5.71
C THR A 96 -13.57 -7.45 4.79
N ASP A 97 -13.51 -7.70 3.49
CA ASP A 97 -13.26 -6.66 2.49
C ASP A 97 -14.30 -5.54 2.56
N LEU A 98 -13.84 -4.29 2.58
CA LEU A 98 -14.68 -3.09 2.66
C LEU A 98 -15.84 -3.15 1.64
N LEU A 99 -15.55 -3.58 0.41
CA LEU A 99 -16.55 -3.60 -0.66
C LEU A 99 -17.70 -4.60 -0.43
N CYS A 100 -17.55 -5.51 0.53
CA CYS A 100 -18.55 -6.53 0.86
C CYS A 100 -19.52 -6.09 1.95
N TYR A 101 -19.26 -4.98 2.63
CA TYR A 101 -20.10 -4.47 3.73
C TYR A 101 -20.80 -3.20 3.30
N ARG A 102 -22.11 -3.25 3.17
CA ARG A 102 -22.93 -2.20 2.60
C ARG A 102 -23.83 -1.56 3.62
N ALA A 103 -24.12 -0.27 3.42
CA ALA A 103 -25.18 0.41 4.13
C ALA A 103 -26.53 -0.26 3.83
N ASP A 104 -27.44 -0.27 4.80
CA ASP A 104 -28.84 -0.66 4.62
C ASP A 104 -29.76 0.56 4.45
N ASN A 105 -29.26 1.75 4.79
CA ASN A 105 -29.91 3.05 4.62
C ASN A 105 -28.85 4.19 4.68
N PRO A 106 -29.13 5.40 4.18
CA PRO A 106 -30.27 5.75 3.32
C PRO A 106 -30.15 5.15 1.92
N ALA A 107 -31.27 5.12 1.18
CA ALA A 107 -31.32 4.49 -0.15
C ALA A 107 -30.33 5.09 -1.15
N GLU A 108 -30.03 6.40 -1.03
CA GLU A 108 -29.06 7.11 -1.88
C GLU A 108 -27.64 6.59 -1.66
N LEU A 109 -27.25 6.33 -0.40
CA LEU A 109 -25.93 5.74 -0.09
C LEU A 109 -25.83 4.30 -0.59
N VAL A 110 -26.89 3.51 -0.37
CA VAL A 110 -26.97 2.13 -0.89
C VAL A 110 -26.78 2.10 -2.41
N ALA A 111 -27.47 2.99 -3.13
CA ALA A 111 -27.36 3.09 -4.58
C ALA A 111 -25.95 3.54 -5.01
N LEU A 112 -25.35 4.50 -4.31
CA LEU A 112 -24.00 4.98 -4.59
C LEU A 112 -22.95 3.89 -4.38
N GLN A 113 -23.04 3.14 -3.27
CA GLN A 113 -22.15 2.00 -3.01
C GLN A 113 -22.28 0.93 -4.10
N ALA A 114 -23.50 0.58 -4.52
CA ALA A 114 -23.71 -0.37 -5.60
C ALA A 114 -23.09 0.13 -6.91
N GLU A 115 -23.36 1.38 -7.31
CA GLU A 115 -22.79 1.97 -8.53
C GLU A 115 -21.26 1.93 -8.55
N LYS A 116 -20.60 2.21 -7.41
CA LYS A 116 -19.15 2.37 -7.33
C LYS A 116 -18.40 1.07 -7.03
N TRP A 117 -18.97 0.19 -6.23
CA TRP A 117 -18.27 -0.99 -5.72
C TRP A 117 -18.61 -2.29 -6.46
N ASP A 118 -19.87 -2.46 -6.97
CA ASP A 118 -20.23 -3.67 -7.71
C ASP A 118 -19.34 -3.92 -8.94
N PRO A 119 -18.98 -2.90 -9.75
CA PRO A 119 -18.07 -3.12 -10.88
C PRO A 119 -16.69 -3.64 -10.49
N LEU A 120 -16.25 -3.42 -9.24
CA LEU A 120 -14.95 -3.92 -8.73
C LEU A 120 -15.06 -5.37 -8.24
N LEU A 121 -16.18 -5.75 -7.65
CA LEU A 121 -16.44 -7.14 -7.31
C LEU A 121 -16.65 -7.99 -8.57
N ASP A 122 -17.31 -7.46 -9.60
CA ASP A 122 -17.42 -8.10 -10.91
C ASP A 122 -16.04 -8.27 -11.56
N TRP A 123 -15.22 -7.22 -11.56
CA TRP A 123 -13.84 -7.30 -12.03
C TRP A 123 -13.01 -8.34 -11.26
N ALA A 124 -13.15 -8.42 -9.94
CA ALA A 124 -12.46 -9.43 -9.14
C ALA A 124 -12.92 -10.85 -9.50
N SER A 125 -14.22 -11.01 -9.76
CA SER A 125 -14.79 -12.27 -10.23
C SER A 125 -14.22 -12.69 -11.59
N GLU A 126 -14.16 -11.77 -12.54
CA GLU A 126 -13.63 -12.02 -13.88
C GLU A 126 -12.11 -12.30 -13.86
N THR A 127 -11.36 -11.57 -13.02
CA THR A 127 -9.89 -11.60 -13.02
C THR A 127 -9.35 -12.76 -12.21
N PHE A 128 -9.92 -13.03 -11.04
CA PHE A 128 -9.41 -14.04 -10.09
C PHE A 128 -10.31 -15.27 -9.98
N GLY A 129 -11.47 -15.26 -10.63
CA GLY A 129 -12.44 -16.36 -10.55
C GLY A 129 -13.08 -16.48 -9.17
N VAL A 130 -13.27 -15.38 -8.45
CA VAL A 130 -13.82 -15.35 -7.10
C VAL A 130 -15.20 -14.71 -7.08
N GLN A 131 -16.09 -15.24 -6.25
CA GLN A 131 -17.36 -14.57 -5.94
C GLN A 131 -17.37 -14.22 -4.46
N LEU A 132 -17.34 -12.91 -4.17
CA LEU A 132 -17.40 -12.42 -2.81
C LEU A 132 -18.86 -12.14 -2.42
N ALA A 133 -19.26 -12.66 -1.26
CA ALA A 133 -20.57 -12.44 -0.70
C ALA A 133 -20.67 -11.02 -0.12
N VAL A 134 -21.75 -10.32 -0.46
CA VAL A 134 -22.07 -8.97 0.03
C VAL A 134 -23.13 -9.05 1.12
N THR A 135 -23.00 -8.25 2.17
CA THR A 135 -23.99 -8.11 3.23
C THR A 135 -24.37 -6.65 3.43
N ALA A 136 -25.58 -6.40 3.91
CA ALA A 136 -26.01 -5.08 4.35
C ALA A 136 -26.13 -5.02 5.87
N GLY A 137 -25.80 -3.87 6.45
CA GLY A 137 -25.80 -3.67 7.89
C GLY A 137 -24.56 -4.25 8.58
N VAL A 138 -24.71 -4.59 9.87
CA VAL A 138 -23.58 -4.92 10.76
C VAL A 138 -23.28 -6.41 10.91
N LEU A 139 -24.08 -7.29 10.29
CA LEU A 139 -23.87 -8.73 10.43
C LEU A 139 -22.74 -9.21 9.51
N PRO A 140 -21.75 -9.95 10.04
CA PRO A 140 -20.69 -10.48 9.21
C PRO A 140 -21.19 -11.53 8.23
N VAL A 141 -20.58 -11.57 7.04
CA VAL A 141 -20.81 -12.60 6.03
C VAL A 141 -19.52 -13.40 5.86
N ALA A 142 -19.62 -14.72 5.87
CA ALA A 142 -18.47 -15.58 5.60
C ALA A 142 -18.22 -15.67 4.08
N GLN A 143 -16.97 -15.49 3.68
CA GLN A 143 -16.51 -15.72 2.32
C GLN A 143 -16.21 -17.20 2.10
N SER A 144 -16.30 -17.68 0.85
CA SER A 144 -15.97 -19.06 0.55
C SER A 144 -14.46 -19.31 0.69
N GLU A 145 -14.08 -20.50 1.18
CA GLU A 145 -12.67 -20.90 1.32
C GLU A 145 -11.94 -20.89 -0.04
N ASP A 146 -12.63 -21.27 -1.13
CA ASP A 146 -12.07 -21.21 -2.50
C ASP A 146 -11.73 -19.77 -2.91
N ALA A 147 -12.63 -18.81 -2.68
CA ALA A 147 -12.40 -17.41 -2.99
C ALA A 147 -11.21 -16.86 -2.16
N LEU A 148 -11.19 -17.11 -0.85
CA LEU A 148 -10.10 -16.68 0.02
C LEU A 148 -8.75 -17.30 -0.38
N SER A 149 -8.74 -18.58 -0.74
CA SER A 149 -7.53 -19.28 -1.18
C SER A 149 -6.98 -18.71 -2.50
N ARG A 150 -7.85 -18.34 -3.45
CA ARG A 150 -7.44 -17.71 -4.72
C ARG A 150 -6.86 -16.33 -4.48
N LEU A 151 -7.54 -15.47 -3.71
CA LEU A 151 -7.04 -14.14 -3.38
C LEU A 151 -5.71 -14.21 -2.61
N ARG A 152 -5.60 -15.14 -1.65
CA ARG A 152 -4.34 -15.40 -0.95
C ARG A 152 -3.21 -15.78 -1.90
N SER A 153 -3.49 -16.58 -2.92
CA SER A 153 -2.49 -16.98 -3.92
C SER A 153 -1.96 -15.79 -4.71
N GLU A 154 -2.81 -14.79 -5.01
CA GLU A 154 -2.38 -13.55 -5.66
C GLU A 154 -1.43 -12.73 -4.76
N VAL A 155 -1.72 -12.67 -3.47
CA VAL A 155 -0.84 -12.01 -2.48
C VAL A 155 0.48 -12.75 -2.34
N ALA A 156 0.44 -14.09 -2.26
CA ALA A 156 1.61 -14.94 -2.08
C ALA A 156 2.57 -14.91 -3.30
N ALA A 157 2.08 -14.53 -4.46
CA ALA A 157 2.89 -14.38 -5.67
C ALA A 157 3.78 -13.11 -5.66
N CYS A 158 3.57 -12.19 -4.73
CA CYS A 158 4.36 -10.97 -4.59
C CYS A 158 5.73 -11.29 -3.96
N ASP A 159 6.79 -10.67 -4.48
CA ASP A 159 8.06 -10.62 -3.75
C ASP A 159 7.97 -9.69 -2.52
N ALA A 160 9.01 -9.62 -1.71
CA ALA A 160 9.01 -8.85 -0.48
C ALA A 160 8.77 -7.34 -0.69
N PHE A 161 9.22 -6.76 -1.81
CA PHE A 161 9.05 -5.34 -2.11
C PHE A 161 7.63 -5.04 -2.59
N ALA A 162 7.12 -5.85 -3.50
CA ALA A 162 5.74 -5.79 -3.95
C ALA A 162 4.76 -6.04 -2.79
N LEU A 163 5.06 -7.02 -1.93
CA LEU A 163 4.23 -7.36 -0.77
C LEU A 163 4.20 -6.22 0.27
N ALA A 164 5.33 -5.54 0.50
CA ALA A 164 5.37 -4.37 1.37
C ALA A 164 4.47 -3.23 0.84
N ALA A 165 4.50 -2.96 -0.47
CA ALA A 165 3.63 -1.97 -1.08
C ALA A 165 2.14 -2.40 -1.06
N LEU A 166 1.85 -3.66 -1.37
CA LEU A 166 0.49 -4.20 -1.34
C LEU A 166 -0.11 -4.17 0.07
N HIS A 167 0.70 -4.46 1.10
CA HIS A 167 0.28 -4.35 2.50
C HIS A 167 -0.27 -2.96 2.81
N ASP A 168 0.42 -1.90 2.38
CA ASP A 168 -0.02 -0.52 2.62
C ASP A 168 -1.24 -0.17 1.76
N LEU A 169 -1.29 -0.59 0.49
CA LEU A 169 -2.47 -0.41 -0.38
C LEU A 169 -3.73 -1.03 0.24
N VAL A 170 -3.63 -2.24 0.77
CA VAL A 170 -4.74 -2.98 1.38
C VAL A 170 -5.08 -2.41 2.76
N GLY A 171 -4.07 -2.20 3.61
CA GLY A 171 -4.27 -1.74 4.99
C GLY A 171 -4.87 -0.33 5.08
N ILE A 172 -4.49 0.57 4.16
CA ILE A 172 -5.02 1.95 4.15
C ILE A 172 -6.45 1.99 3.60
N THR A 173 -6.75 1.21 2.54
CA THR A 173 -8.09 1.16 1.93
C THR A 173 -9.08 0.27 2.68
N GLY A 174 -8.59 -0.67 3.52
CA GLY A 174 -9.44 -1.68 4.15
C GLY A 174 -10.00 -2.73 3.16
N SER A 175 -9.44 -2.83 1.95
CA SER A 175 -9.94 -3.71 0.90
C SER A 175 -8.80 -4.40 0.15
N LEU A 176 -8.81 -5.73 0.16
CA LEU A 176 -7.92 -6.54 -0.67
C LEU A 176 -8.22 -6.35 -2.16
N VAL A 177 -9.51 -6.22 -2.51
CA VAL A 177 -9.95 -6.01 -3.90
C VAL A 177 -9.41 -4.68 -4.44
N LEU A 178 -9.50 -3.58 -3.66
CA LEU A 178 -8.94 -2.29 -4.06
C LEU A 178 -7.41 -2.33 -4.19
N GLY A 179 -6.72 -2.94 -3.23
CA GLY A 179 -5.27 -3.13 -3.29
C GLY A 179 -4.83 -3.91 -4.53
N LEU A 180 -5.49 -5.03 -4.82
CA LEU A 180 -5.22 -5.82 -6.03
C LEU A 180 -5.63 -5.09 -7.32
N ALA A 181 -6.67 -4.25 -7.29
CA ALA A 181 -7.06 -3.44 -8.44
C ALA A 181 -5.98 -2.40 -8.81
N VAL A 182 -5.35 -1.79 -7.81
CA VAL A 182 -4.18 -0.92 -8.02
C VAL A 182 -3.00 -1.73 -8.55
N ALA A 183 -2.71 -2.86 -7.92
CA ALA A 183 -1.61 -3.74 -8.30
C ALA A 183 -1.71 -4.25 -9.75
N ARG A 184 -2.92 -4.46 -10.26
CA ARG A 184 -3.20 -4.89 -11.64
C ARG A 184 -3.43 -3.73 -12.62
N GLY A 185 -3.27 -2.47 -12.18
CA GLY A 185 -3.45 -1.29 -13.02
C GLY A 185 -4.92 -1.04 -13.45
N ARG A 186 -5.89 -1.64 -12.76
CA ARG A 186 -7.32 -1.39 -12.95
C ARG A 186 -7.74 -0.03 -12.39
N LEU A 187 -7.08 0.38 -11.29
CA LEU A 187 -7.26 1.66 -10.61
C LEU A 187 -5.90 2.31 -10.38
N THR A 188 -5.88 3.63 -10.33
CA THR A 188 -4.80 4.37 -9.68
C THR A 188 -4.96 4.30 -8.15
N ALA A 189 -3.91 4.56 -7.40
CA ALA A 189 -3.99 4.63 -5.94
C ALA A 189 -4.98 5.70 -5.46
N LEU A 190 -5.10 6.83 -6.18
CA LEU A 190 -6.04 7.89 -5.84
C LEU A 190 -7.50 7.51 -6.12
N GLU A 191 -7.78 6.79 -7.20
CA GLU A 191 -9.12 6.23 -7.43
C GLU A 191 -9.50 5.21 -6.36
N ALA A 192 -8.56 4.37 -5.94
CA ALA A 192 -8.78 3.44 -4.84
C ALA A 192 -9.02 4.16 -3.51
N TRP A 193 -8.33 5.29 -3.27
CA TRP A 193 -8.60 6.17 -2.13
C TRP A 193 -10.02 6.67 -2.13
N ASP A 194 -10.46 7.30 -3.21
CA ASP A 194 -11.80 7.88 -3.32
C ASP A 194 -12.88 6.80 -3.11
N LEU A 195 -12.67 5.59 -3.66
CA LEU A 195 -13.58 4.46 -3.49
C LEU A 195 -13.59 3.90 -2.06
N SER A 196 -12.45 3.91 -1.37
CA SER A 196 -12.36 3.43 0.00
C SER A 196 -12.99 4.37 1.02
N ARG A 197 -13.19 5.64 0.65
CA ARG A 197 -13.74 6.67 1.53
C ARG A 197 -15.19 7.06 1.24
N LEU A 198 -15.85 6.27 0.42
CA LEU A 198 -17.20 6.60 -0.07
C LEU A 198 -18.19 6.88 1.08
N ASP A 199 -18.14 6.09 2.14
CA ASP A 199 -19.02 6.25 3.30
C ASP A 199 -18.69 7.49 4.12
N GLU A 200 -17.40 7.74 4.35
CA GLU A 200 -16.95 8.93 5.08
C GLU A 200 -17.27 10.20 4.28
N ASP A 201 -17.00 10.18 2.97
CA ASP A 201 -17.27 11.33 2.10
C ASP A 201 -18.79 11.61 2.00
N TRP A 202 -19.62 10.55 2.00
CA TRP A 202 -21.06 10.69 2.16
C TRP A 202 -21.42 11.38 3.47
N GLN A 203 -20.85 10.93 4.59
CA GLN A 203 -21.10 11.54 5.90
C GLN A 203 -20.66 13.01 5.94
N ILE A 204 -19.49 13.33 5.40
CA ILE A 204 -18.99 14.71 5.27
C ILE A 204 -19.97 15.58 4.47
N SER A 205 -20.53 15.05 3.37
CA SER A 205 -21.50 15.77 2.55
C SER A 205 -22.80 16.12 3.29
N GLN A 206 -23.17 15.31 4.30
CA GLN A 206 -24.41 15.51 5.08
C GLN A 206 -24.20 16.37 6.31
N TRP A 207 -23.05 16.27 7.00
CA TRP A 207 -22.84 16.86 8.31
C TRP A 207 -21.64 17.81 8.40
N GLY A 208 -20.90 17.95 7.33
CA GLY A 208 -19.70 18.79 7.30
C GLY A 208 -18.43 18.02 7.67
N GLU A 209 -17.29 18.65 7.44
CA GLU A 209 -15.98 18.10 7.65
C GLU A 209 -15.45 18.42 9.06
N ASP A 210 -14.77 17.47 9.66
CA ASP A 210 -13.99 17.65 10.89
C ASP A 210 -12.51 17.89 10.52
N GLU A 211 -11.92 18.99 11.02
CA GLU A 211 -10.55 19.42 10.64
C GLU A 211 -9.48 18.37 11.02
N GLU A 212 -9.60 17.74 12.20
CA GLU A 212 -8.63 16.72 12.65
C GLU A 212 -8.74 15.45 11.80
N ALA A 213 -9.97 15.03 11.49
CA ALA A 213 -10.21 13.90 10.60
C ALA A 213 -9.70 14.17 9.17
N ALA A 214 -9.85 15.40 8.68
CA ALA A 214 -9.35 15.81 7.36
C ALA A 214 -7.83 15.78 7.29
N GLU A 215 -7.12 16.22 8.33
CA GLU A 215 -5.65 16.14 8.40
C GLU A 215 -5.17 14.67 8.36
N ILE A 216 -5.79 13.79 9.15
CA ILE A 216 -5.48 12.35 9.14
C ILE A 216 -5.77 11.73 7.77
N ALA A 217 -6.89 12.10 7.15
CA ALA A 217 -7.26 11.63 5.82
C ALA A 217 -6.23 12.06 4.76
N SER A 218 -5.75 13.30 4.83
CA SER A 218 -4.70 13.81 3.93
C SER A 218 -3.41 13.00 4.04
N LEU A 219 -2.95 12.70 5.26
CA LEU A 219 -1.75 11.87 5.49
C LEU A 219 -1.92 10.45 4.96
N LYS A 220 -3.09 9.84 5.15
CA LYS A 220 -3.38 8.50 4.61
C LYS A 220 -3.44 8.50 3.08
N ARG A 221 -4.02 9.54 2.47
CA ARG A 221 -4.07 9.71 1.02
C ARG A 221 -2.68 9.82 0.41
N GLU A 222 -1.79 10.57 1.05
CA GLU A 222 -0.38 10.67 0.66
C GLU A 222 0.31 9.31 0.77
N ALA A 223 0.16 8.61 1.90
CA ALA A 223 0.74 7.29 2.11
C ALA A 223 0.24 6.25 1.09
N LEU A 224 -1.04 6.29 0.71
CA LEU A 224 -1.59 5.40 -0.32
C LEU A 224 -1.00 5.72 -1.71
N SER A 225 -0.85 7.01 -2.04
CA SER A 225 -0.19 7.44 -3.28
C SER A 225 1.25 6.96 -3.34
N ASP A 226 2.00 7.06 -2.24
CA ASP A 226 3.35 6.55 -2.13
C ASP A 226 3.40 5.03 -2.31
N ALA A 227 2.48 4.29 -1.68
CA ALA A 227 2.38 2.83 -1.83
C ALA A 227 2.13 2.42 -3.28
N GLY A 228 1.23 3.09 -3.99
CA GLY A 228 0.99 2.87 -5.42
C GLY A 228 2.23 3.14 -6.27
N ARG A 229 2.93 4.24 -6.00
CA ARG A 229 4.19 4.58 -6.67
C ARG A 229 5.27 3.52 -6.40
N ILE A 230 5.41 3.07 -5.15
CA ILE A 230 6.40 2.04 -4.77
C ILE A 230 6.08 0.72 -5.48
N TRP A 231 4.82 0.32 -5.53
CA TRP A 231 4.39 -0.83 -6.31
C TRP A 231 4.86 -0.76 -7.76
N GLU A 232 4.59 0.34 -8.44
CA GLU A 232 5.02 0.53 -9.84
C GLU A 232 6.54 0.47 -10.00
N LEU A 233 7.29 1.12 -9.10
CA LEU A 233 8.76 1.15 -9.14
C LEU A 233 9.37 -0.23 -8.90
N ALA A 234 8.73 -1.08 -8.10
CA ALA A 234 9.18 -2.43 -7.82
C ALA A 234 8.98 -3.39 -9.01
N GLN A 235 8.09 -3.06 -9.95
CA GLN A 235 7.77 -3.89 -11.13
C GLN A 235 8.54 -3.50 -12.42
N ARG A 236 9.18 -2.34 -12.45
CA ARG A 236 9.92 -1.79 -13.60
C ARG A 236 11.39 -2.15 -13.56
#